data_c3fc02f3a9063059dfc6ba166834adbf
#
_entry.id   c3fc02f3a9063059dfc6ba166834adbf
#
_cell.length_a   1.000
_cell.length_b   1.000
_cell.length_c   1.000
_cell.angle_alpha   90.00
_cell.angle_beta   90.00
_cell.angle_gamma   90.00
#
_symmetry.space_group_name_H-M   'P 1'
#
loop_
_entity.id
_entity.type
_entity.pdbx_description
1 polymer ?
#
loop_
_entity_poly.entity_id
_entity_poly.type
_entity_poly.pdbx_seq_one_letter_code
_entity_poly.pdbx_strand_id
1 'polypeptide(L)'
;MKKKKMHILITILLLLLVAGTYYIFRPTLFAKPTGKYAVGTVTYCVTDPNREEIFFTDKHLARQIPIQVWYPAEKNSQSDYAPYIPEATKVSEAISELLHIPKALLYPLQFKRSNALVKAPVNKEKAQYPVLLYLTGLYGHRCINTFQIQELVSQGYIVVGIDCPMAVALATFPDGSTLKSLPRTLIDPMLNESLTEENPLLSYNGKTFEG
;
A
#
# COMPACT_ATOMS: atom_id res chain seq x y z
N MET A 1 -40.61 -36.78 4.54
CA MET A 1 -40.33 -35.62 3.64
C MET A 1 -39.63 -34.45 4.33
N LYS A 2 -40.06 -33.96 5.49
CA LYS A 2 -39.45 -32.77 6.16
C LYS A 2 -37.94 -32.94 6.53
N LYS A 3 -37.52 -34.10 7.08
CA LYS A 3 -36.11 -34.40 7.41
C LYS A 3 -35.18 -34.35 6.19
N LYS A 4 -35.59 -34.94 5.06
CA LYS A 4 -34.77 -34.95 3.83
C LYS A 4 -34.56 -33.51 3.28
N LYS A 5 -35.60 -32.67 3.30
CA LYS A 5 -35.49 -31.25 2.91
C LYS A 5 -34.57 -30.49 3.82
N MET A 6 -34.61 -30.74 5.13
CA MET A 6 -33.73 -30.11 6.12
C MET A 6 -32.25 -30.47 5.89
N HIS A 7 -31.93 -31.75 5.62
CA HIS A 7 -30.56 -32.17 5.30
C HIS A 7 -30.05 -31.53 4.02
N ILE A 8 -30.86 -31.41 2.97
CA ILE A 8 -30.50 -30.73 1.73
C ILE A 8 -30.18 -29.25 2.02
N LEU A 9 -31.01 -28.57 2.80
CA LEU A 9 -30.80 -27.17 3.17
C LEU A 9 -29.48 -26.96 3.94
N ILE A 10 -29.20 -27.83 4.92
CA ILE A 10 -27.94 -27.78 5.70
C ILE A 10 -26.75 -28.00 4.79
N THR A 11 -26.82 -28.98 3.87
CA THR A 11 -25.74 -29.24 2.92
C THR A 11 -25.46 -28.04 2.02
N ILE A 12 -26.51 -27.40 1.50
CA ILE A 12 -26.36 -26.19 0.67
C ILE A 12 -25.71 -25.07 1.50
N LEU A 13 -26.14 -24.85 2.73
CA LEU A 13 -25.57 -23.82 3.60
C LEU A 13 -24.08 -24.06 3.88
N LEU A 14 -23.71 -25.32 4.15
CA LEU A 14 -22.30 -25.72 4.33
C LEU A 14 -21.48 -25.50 3.08
N LEU A 15 -21.98 -25.85 1.89
CA LEU A 15 -21.30 -25.61 0.63
C LEU A 15 -21.11 -24.11 0.37
N LEU A 16 -22.10 -23.29 0.65
CA LEU A 16 -21.99 -21.83 0.54
C LEU A 16 -20.97 -21.26 1.53
N LEU A 17 -20.93 -21.77 2.75
CA LEU A 17 -19.94 -21.37 3.76
C LEU A 17 -18.52 -21.71 3.28
N VAL A 18 -18.31 -22.94 2.81
CA VAL A 18 -17.00 -23.37 2.28
C VAL A 18 -16.58 -22.54 1.08
N ALA A 19 -17.49 -22.32 0.11
CA ALA A 19 -17.22 -21.49 -1.05
C ALA A 19 -16.92 -20.03 -0.67
N GLY A 20 -17.67 -19.46 0.26
CA GLY A 20 -17.43 -18.11 0.79
C GLY A 20 -16.08 -17.98 1.49
N THR A 21 -15.75 -18.96 2.34
CA THR A 21 -14.43 -19.02 3.00
C THR A 21 -13.30 -19.12 1.98
N TYR A 22 -13.43 -20.03 1.01
CA TYR A 22 -12.42 -20.14 -0.07
C TYR A 22 -12.25 -18.81 -0.82
N TYR A 23 -13.35 -18.13 -1.17
CA TYR A 23 -13.30 -16.86 -1.90
C TYR A 23 -12.61 -15.75 -1.08
N ILE A 24 -12.91 -15.67 0.22
CA ILE A 24 -12.30 -14.68 1.13
C ILE A 24 -10.80 -14.92 1.28
N PHE A 25 -10.36 -16.18 1.43
CA PHE A 25 -8.96 -16.51 1.72
C PHE A 25 -8.10 -16.82 0.49
N ARG A 26 -8.67 -16.83 -0.72
CA ARG A 26 -7.86 -17.05 -1.93
C ARG A 26 -6.73 -16.01 -2.03
N PRO A 27 -5.51 -16.41 -2.43
CA PRO A 27 -4.34 -15.51 -2.44
C PRO A 27 -4.41 -14.43 -3.52
N THR A 28 -5.07 -14.71 -4.65
CA THR A 28 -5.18 -13.74 -5.75
C THR A 28 -6.26 -12.70 -5.45
N LEU A 29 -5.87 -11.44 -5.45
CA LEU A 29 -6.80 -10.33 -5.21
C LEU A 29 -7.10 -9.54 -6.49
N PHE A 30 -6.07 -9.32 -7.31
CA PHE A 30 -6.15 -8.41 -8.45
C PHE A 30 -6.24 -9.16 -9.78
N ALA A 31 -6.95 -8.55 -10.73
CA ALA A 31 -6.83 -8.96 -12.13
C ALA A 31 -5.38 -8.81 -12.59
N LYS A 32 -4.98 -9.62 -13.56
CA LYS A 32 -3.65 -9.49 -14.16
C LYS A 32 -3.59 -8.16 -14.92
N PRO A 33 -2.47 -7.42 -14.83
CA PRO A 33 -2.25 -6.24 -15.63
C PRO A 33 -2.31 -6.53 -17.12
N THR A 34 -2.79 -5.58 -17.92
CA THR A 34 -3.06 -5.76 -19.37
C THR A 34 -1.85 -5.45 -20.25
N GLY A 35 -0.86 -4.76 -19.73
CA GLY A 35 0.33 -4.35 -20.48
C GLY A 35 1.29 -5.49 -20.81
N LYS A 36 2.29 -5.16 -21.63
CA LYS A 36 3.24 -6.16 -22.13
C LYS A 36 4.32 -6.57 -21.15
N TYR A 37 4.61 -5.75 -20.12
CA TYR A 37 5.66 -6.03 -19.16
C TYR A 37 5.15 -6.80 -17.94
N ALA A 38 5.96 -7.70 -17.40
CA ALA A 38 5.77 -8.18 -16.04
C ALA A 38 6.09 -7.05 -15.05
N VAL A 39 5.53 -7.12 -13.85
CA VAL A 39 5.75 -6.14 -12.81
C VAL A 39 6.77 -6.67 -11.83
N GLY A 40 7.88 -5.97 -11.65
CA GLY A 40 8.83 -6.20 -10.56
C GLY A 40 8.58 -5.23 -9.41
N THR A 41 9.01 -5.59 -8.20
CA THR A 41 8.95 -4.67 -7.05
C THR A 41 10.10 -4.87 -6.08
N VAL A 42 10.49 -3.77 -5.46
CA VAL A 42 11.53 -3.74 -4.41
C VAL A 42 11.22 -2.62 -3.43
N THR A 43 11.60 -2.80 -2.16
CA THR A 43 11.41 -1.81 -1.10
C THR A 43 12.76 -1.28 -0.64
N TYR A 44 12.83 0.02 -0.44
CA TYR A 44 14.01 0.74 0.08
C TYR A 44 13.61 1.67 1.22
N CYS A 45 14.61 2.12 1.98
CA CYS A 45 14.51 3.25 2.88
C CYS A 45 15.47 4.34 2.40
N VAL A 46 14.95 5.53 2.15
CA VAL A 46 15.76 6.71 1.83
C VAL A 46 16.00 7.46 3.13
N THR A 47 17.27 7.69 3.46
CA THR A 47 17.67 8.48 4.63
C THR A 47 18.22 9.82 4.18
N ASP A 48 17.67 10.91 4.71
CA ASP A 48 18.22 12.25 4.52
C ASP A 48 19.02 12.65 5.77
N PRO A 49 20.35 12.62 5.72
CA PRO A 49 21.18 12.95 6.86
C PRO A 49 21.17 14.43 7.23
N ASN A 50 20.68 15.30 6.34
CA ASN A 50 20.63 16.76 6.54
C ASN A 50 19.29 17.23 7.12
N ARG A 51 18.34 16.32 7.30
CA ARG A 51 17.04 16.62 7.92
C ARG A 51 16.80 15.69 9.09
N GLU A 52 16.41 16.29 10.20
CA GLU A 52 15.95 15.54 11.36
C GLU A 52 14.47 15.18 11.21
N GLU A 53 14.08 14.09 11.86
CA GLU A 53 12.68 13.73 11.95
C GLU A 53 11.96 14.71 12.88
N ILE A 54 11.01 15.45 12.35
CA ILE A 54 10.37 16.59 13.04
C ILE A 54 9.49 16.17 14.23
N PHE A 55 9.07 14.92 14.28
CA PHE A 55 8.17 14.42 15.32
C PHE A 55 8.88 13.75 16.51
N PHE A 56 10.21 13.64 16.48
CA PHE A 56 11.04 13.09 17.54
C PHE A 56 12.10 14.12 17.97
N THR A 57 11.65 15.20 18.56
CA THR A 57 12.52 16.33 18.94
C THR A 57 13.61 15.98 19.94
N ASP A 58 13.48 14.87 20.65
CA ASP A 58 14.39 14.41 21.71
C ASP A 58 15.50 13.45 21.22
N LYS A 59 15.48 13.02 19.94
CA LYS A 59 16.37 11.95 19.46
C LYS A 59 17.32 12.32 18.33
N HIS A 60 17.24 13.51 17.74
CA HIS A 60 18.07 13.90 16.59
C HIS A 60 18.23 12.83 15.53
N LEU A 61 17.13 12.16 15.18
CA LEU A 61 17.13 11.06 14.21
C LEU A 61 17.08 11.64 12.79
N ALA A 62 17.96 11.16 11.92
CA ALA A 62 17.89 11.47 10.51
C ALA A 62 16.54 11.01 9.91
N ARG A 63 15.95 11.85 9.05
CA ARG A 63 14.67 11.55 8.42
C ARG A 63 14.76 10.33 7.51
N GLN A 64 13.91 9.37 7.75
CA GLN A 64 13.81 8.13 6.99
C GLN A 64 12.47 8.02 6.29
N ILE A 65 12.49 7.73 5.00
CA ILE A 65 11.30 7.62 4.16
C ILE A 65 11.30 6.23 3.51
N PRO A 66 10.41 5.33 3.92
CA PRO A 66 10.27 4.04 3.25
C PRO A 66 9.57 4.23 1.92
N ILE A 67 10.15 3.65 0.87
CA ILE A 67 9.62 3.67 -0.48
C ILE A 67 9.48 2.26 -1.02
N GLN A 68 8.55 2.07 -1.94
CA GLN A 68 8.45 0.86 -2.74
C GLN A 68 8.46 1.25 -4.21
N VAL A 69 9.31 0.59 -4.97
CA VAL A 69 9.45 0.81 -6.41
C VAL A 69 8.82 -0.37 -7.14
N TRP A 70 7.93 -0.09 -8.07
CA TRP A 70 7.41 -1.04 -9.03
C TRP A 70 7.95 -0.66 -10.42
N TYR A 71 8.43 -1.64 -11.17
CA TYR A 71 9.13 -1.43 -12.42
C TYR A 71 8.85 -2.53 -13.44
N PRO A 72 8.98 -2.26 -14.74
CA PRO A 72 8.91 -3.27 -15.77
C PRO A 72 9.97 -4.34 -15.59
N ALA A 73 9.55 -5.59 -15.45
CA ALA A 73 10.41 -6.74 -15.18
C ALA A 73 10.40 -7.73 -16.35
N GLU A 74 11.37 -8.65 -16.34
CA GLU A 74 11.41 -9.76 -17.28
C GLU A 74 10.29 -10.78 -16.97
N LYS A 75 9.59 -11.24 -18.03
CA LYS A 75 8.42 -12.15 -17.87
C LYS A 75 8.77 -13.52 -17.29
N ASN A 76 9.97 -14.00 -17.51
CA ASN A 76 10.40 -15.35 -17.15
C ASN A 76 11.17 -15.40 -15.82
N SER A 77 10.96 -14.41 -14.95
CA SER A 77 11.56 -14.40 -13.63
C SER A 77 10.98 -15.52 -12.77
N GLN A 78 11.85 -16.27 -12.08
CA GLN A 78 11.48 -17.26 -11.08
C GLN A 78 11.20 -16.64 -9.69
N SER A 79 11.04 -15.33 -9.64
CA SER A 79 10.78 -14.60 -8.39
C SER A 79 9.37 -14.87 -7.86
N ASP A 80 9.23 -14.87 -6.55
CA ASP A 80 7.94 -15.01 -5.87
C ASP A 80 7.07 -13.76 -6.05
N TYR A 81 5.76 -13.96 -6.04
CA TYR A 81 4.81 -12.85 -5.99
C TYR A 81 4.88 -12.12 -4.64
N ALA A 82 4.99 -10.81 -4.70
CA ALA A 82 5.00 -9.95 -3.53
C ALA A 82 3.68 -10.03 -2.76
N PRO A 83 3.70 -9.91 -1.42
CA PRO A 83 2.48 -9.68 -0.66
C PRO A 83 1.81 -8.41 -1.16
N TYR A 84 0.48 -8.36 -1.06
CA TYR A 84 -0.29 -7.15 -1.38
C TYR A 84 0.15 -5.99 -0.48
N ILE A 85 0.19 -6.24 0.81
CA ILE A 85 0.64 -5.27 1.82
C ILE A 85 1.81 -5.91 2.57
N PRO A 86 3.01 -5.31 2.53
CA PRO A 86 4.10 -5.70 3.43
C PRO A 86 3.67 -5.55 4.89
N GLU A 87 4.08 -6.47 5.76
CA GLU A 87 3.72 -6.47 7.18
C GLU A 87 2.18 -6.36 7.41
N ALA A 88 1.39 -7.05 6.56
CA ALA A 88 -0.07 -6.92 6.49
C ALA A 88 -0.76 -7.04 7.85
N THR A 89 -0.27 -7.86 8.76
CA THR A 89 -0.82 -8.01 10.11
C THR A 89 -0.71 -6.71 10.89
N LYS A 90 0.48 -6.10 10.92
CA LYS A 90 0.73 -4.85 11.64
C LYS A 90 -0.03 -3.66 11.00
N VAL A 91 -0.05 -3.61 9.65
CA VAL A 91 -0.81 -2.59 8.92
C VAL A 91 -2.32 -2.74 9.18
N SER A 92 -2.84 -3.97 9.18
CA SER A 92 -4.25 -4.23 9.50
C SER A 92 -4.62 -3.84 10.93
N GLU A 93 -3.72 -4.04 11.89
CA GLU A 93 -3.90 -3.58 13.27
C GLU A 93 -4.00 -2.06 13.34
N ALA A 94 -3.07 -1.35 12.71
CA ALA A 94 -3.07 0.11 12.68
C ALA A 94 -4.34 0.67 12.00
N ILE A 95 -4.76 0.09 10.88
CA ILE A 95 -6.01 0.48 10.18
C ILE A 95 -7.24 0.18 11.06
N SER A 96 -7.27 -0.98 11.72
CA SER A 96 -8.36 -1.37 12.62
C SER A 96 -8.52 -0.37 13.78
N GLU A 97 -7.42 0.02 14.39
CA GLU A 97 -7.39 1.03 15.45
C GLU A 97 -7.86 2.41 14.95
N LEU A 98 -7.35 2.83 13.79
CA LEU A 98 -7.63 4.14 13.19
C LEU A 98 -9.09 4.30 12.76
N LEU A 99 -9.66 3.26 12.15
CA LEU A 99 -11.01 3.28 11.59
C LEU A 99 -12.06 2.67 12.53
N HIS A 100 -11.66 2.19 13.70
CA HIS A 100 -12.54 1.51 14.68
C HIS A 100 -13.30 0.32 14.07
N ILE A 101 -12.66 -0.44 13.18
CA ILE A 101 -13.24 -1.64 12.56
C ILE A 101 -12.64 -2.91 13.16
N PRO A 102 -13.42 -4.01 13.27
CA PRO A 102 -12.91 -5.26 13.81
C PRO A 102 -11.73 -5.81 13.00
N LYS A 103 -10.62 -6.19 13.66
CA LYS A 103 -9.43 -6.79 13.02
C LYS A 103 -9.77 -8.00 12.15
N ALA A 104 -10.78 -8.77 12.53
CA ALA A 104 -11.22 -9.95 11.78
C ALA A 104 -11.60 -9.65 10.34
N LEU A 105 -12.11 -8.44 10.03
CA LEU A 105 -12.45 -8.03 8.67
C LEU A 105 -11.22 -7.81 7.79
N LEU A 106 -10.09 -7.46 8.40
CA LEU A 106 -8.83 -7.20 7.70
C LEU A 106 -7.91 -8.43 7.66
N TYR A 107 -8.22 -9.46 8.47
CA TYR A 107 -7.42 -10.68 8.59
C TYR A 107 -7.10 -11.35 7.23
N PRO A 108 -8.01 -11.42 6.24
CA PRO A 108 -7.71 -12.00 4.94
C PRO A 108 -6.61 -11.28 4.16
N LEU A 109 -6.30 -10.00 4.44
CA LEU A 109 -5.31 -9.21 3.70
C LEU A 109 -3.90 -9.80 3.78
N GLN A 110 -3.55 -10.47 4.88
CA GLN A 110 -2.23 -11.09 5.07
C GLN A 110 -1.94 -12.24 4.07
N PHE A 111 -2.98 -12.84 3.51
CA PHE A 111 -2.85 -13.92 2.52
C PHE A 111 -2.87 -13.42 1.08
N LYS A 112 -3.12 -12.12 0.87
CA LYS A 112 -3.25 -11.56 -0.48
C LYS A 112 -1.89 -11.31 -1.11
N ARG A 113 -1.79 -11.70 -2.38
CA ARG A 113 -0.61 -11.47 -3.22
C ARG A 113 -0.95 -10.48 -4.32
N SER A 114 0.02 -9.68 -4.68
CA SER A 114 -0.03 -8.80 -5.84
C SER A 114 0.42 -9.56 -7.10
N ASN A 115 0.33 -8.95 -8.28
CA ASN A 115 0.94 -9.51 -9.50
C ASN A 115 2.41 -9.08 -9.66
N ALA A 116 2.99 -8.40 -8.67
CA ALA A 116 4.38 -7.95 -8.72
C ALA A 116 5.33 -9.06 -8.22
N LEU A 117 6.44 -9.23 -8.91
CA LEU A 117 7.50 -10.19 -8.60
C LEU A 117 8.57 -9.52 -7.74
N VAL A 118 8.92 -10.14 -6.61
CA VAL A 118 9.93 -9.60 -5.68
C VAL A 118 11.30 -9.63 -6.32
N LYS A 119 11.95 -8.46 -6.41
CA LYS A 119 13.33 -8.30 -6.92
C LYS A 119 13.58 -8.96 -8.29
N ALA A 120 12.54 -9.05 -9.13
CA ALA A 120 12.69 -9.58 -10.47
C ALA A 120 13.68 -8.74 -11.30
N PRO A 121 14.42 -9.35 -12.25
CA PRO A 121 15.29 -8.60 -13.15
C PRO A 121 14.52 -7.52 -13.91
N VAL A 122 15.12 -6.34 -14.03
CA VAL A 122 14.57 -5.22 -14.79
C VAL A 122 14.51 -5.60 -16.27
N ASN A 123 13.41 -5.32 -16.93
CA ASN A 123 13.28 -5.48 -18.37
C ASN A 123 14.18 -4.47 -19.10
N LYS A 124 15.04 -4.96 -20.00
CA LYS A 124 16.05 -4.17 -20.72
C LYS A 124 15.63 -3.77 -22.14
N GLU A 125 14.37 -3.96 -22.51
CA GLU A 125 13.87 -3.61 -23.85
C GLU A 125 14.02 -2.11 -24.15
N LYS A 126 13.89 -1.27 -23.14
CA LYS A 126 14.10 0.18 -23.25
C LYS A 126 15.28 0.61 -22.38
N ALA A 127 16.06 1.59 -22.87
CA ALA A 127 17.14 2.19 -22.11
C ALA A 127 16.65 2.98 -20.88
N GLN A 128 15.43 3.55 -20.96
CA GLN A 128 14.82 4.36 -19.92
C GLN A 128 13.31 4.13 -19.88
N TYR A 129 12.74 4.18 -18.68
CA TYR A 129 11.32 4.15 -18.43
C TYR A 129 10.91 5.43 -17.69
N PRO A 130 9.78 6.06 -18.05
CA PRO A 130 9.28 7.23 -17.32
C PRO A 130 8.95 6.85 -15.87
N VAL A 131 9.25 7.77 -14.94
CA VAL A 131 9.04 7.57 -13.50
C VAL A 131 7.87 8.41 -13.03
N LEU A 132 6.97 7.77 -12.27
CA LEU A 132 5.85 8.40 -11.58
C LEU A 132 6.07 8.30 -10.08
N LEU A 133 5.88 9.39 -9.38
CA LEU A 133 5.87 9.41 -7.92
C LEU A 133 4.42 9.28 -7.44
N TYR A 134 4.18 8.32 -6.56
CA TYR A 134 2.89 8.09 -5.93
C TYR A 134 2.99 8.39 -4.43
N LEU A 135 2.31 9.45 -4.01
CA LEU A 135 2.14 9.78 -2.60
C LEU A 135 0.74 9.36 -2.18
N THR A 136 0.67 8.59 -1.12
CA THR A 136 -0.61 8.22 -0.53
C THR A 136 -1.18 9.42 0.24
N GLY A 137 -2.50 9.48 0.36
CA GLY A 137 -3.16 10.45 1.22
C GLY A 137 -2.93 10.17 2.70
N LEU A 138 -3.36 11.12 3.52
CA LEU A 138 -3.31 10.99 4.98
C LEU A 138 -3.98 9.68 5.44
N TYR A 139 -3.32 8.99 6.37
CA TYR A 139 -3.72 7.67 6.87
C TYR A 139 -3.79 6.57 5.80
N GLY A 140 -3.35 6.83 4.58
CA GLY A 140 -3.23 5.81 3.55
C GLY A 140 -2.05 4.86 3.77
N HIS A 141 -1.71 4.12 2.73
CA HIS A 141 -0.53 3.26 2.65
C HIS A 141 -0.14 3.13 1.17
N ARG A 142 1.15 3.11 0.85
CA ARG A 142 1.66 3.05 -0.55
C ARG A 142 1.09 1.90 -1.38
N CYS A 143 0.58 0.85 -0.75
CA CYS A 143 -0.01 -0.29 -1.46
C CYS A 143 -1.51 -0.17 -1.75
N ILE A 144 -2.20 0.89 -1.32
CA ILE A 144 -3.66 1.01 -1.52
C ILE A 144 -4.02 0.97 -2.99
N ASN A 145 -3.25 1.65 -3.84
CA ASN A 145 -3.50 1.73 -5.28
C ASN A 145 -2.69 0.71 -6.09
N THR A 146 -2.34 -0.44 -5.50
CA THR A 146 -1.53 -1.47 -6.16
C THR A 146 -2.10 -1.90 -7.51
N PHE A 147 -3.43 -1.93 -7.68
CA PHE A 147 -4.07 -2.28 -8.95
C PHE A 147 -3.66 -1.30 -10.07
N GLN A 148 -3.85 0.00 -9.84
CA GLN A 148 -3.51 1.05 -10.80
C GLN A 148 -2.00 1.12 -11.04
N ILE A 149 -1.20 0.97 -9.97
CA ILE A 149 0.26 0.96 -10.06
C ILE A 149 0.74 -0.17 -10.96
N GLN A 150 0.24 -1.39 -10.76
CA GLN A 150 0.66 -2.54 -11.57
C GLN A 150 0.23 -2.39 -13.04
N GLU A 151 -0.93 -1.81 -13.30
CA GLU A 151 -1.37 -1.51 -14.66
C GLU A 151 -0.40 -0.54 -15.34
N LEU A 152 -0.09 0.60 -14.69
CA LEU A 152 0.87 1.58 -15.22
C LEU A 152 2.24 0.96 -15.49
N VAL A 153 2.75 0.15 -14.56
CA VAL A 153 4.04 -0.51 -14.72
C VAL A 153 4.03 -1.50 -15.87
N SER A 154 2.95 -2.24 -16.05
CA SER A 154 2.80 -3.17 -17.16
C SER A 154 2.78 -2.47 -18.53
N GLN A 155 2.41 -1.21 -18.56
CA GLN A 155 2.45 -0.33 -19.75
C GLN A 155 3.82 0.34 -19.96
N GLY A 156 4.77 0.18 -19.03
CA GLY A 156 6.13 0.64 -19.19
C GLY A 156 6.46 1.92 -18.40
N TYR A 157 5.83 2.12 -17.27
CA TYR A 157 6.22 3.13 -16.28
C TYR A 157 6.98 2.49 -15.12
N ILE A 158 7.81 3.26 -14.45
CA ILE A 158 8.30 2.98 -13.11
C ILE A 158 7.42 3.79 -12.15
N VAL A 159 6.92 3.16 -11.10
CA VAL A 159 6.15 3.88 -10.06
C VAL A 159 6.87 3.75 -8.73
N VAL A 160 7.12 4.89 -8.08
CA VAL A 160 7.72 4.98 -6.76
C VAL A 160 6.64 5.38 -5.77
N GLY A 161 6.19 4.44 -4.97
CA GLY A 161 5.24 4.69 -3.88
C GLY A 161 5.98 5.10 -2.61
N ILE A 162 5.53 6.19 -2.02
CA ILE A 162 6.17 6.84 -0.88
C ILE A 162 5.19 6.83 0.30
N ASP A 163 5.62 6.28 1.44
CA ASP A 163 4.92 6.48 2.70
C ASP A 163 5.59 7.62 3.46
N CYS A 164 4.80 8.63 3.83
CA CYS A 164 5.25 9.66 4.75
C CYS A 164 5.11 9.14 6.19
N PRO A 165 6.19 8.84 6.91
CA PRO A 165 6.11 8.38 8.29
C PRO A 165 5.24 9.30 9.13
N MET A 166 4.49 8.73 10.06
CA MET A 166 3.51 9.41 10.94
C MET A 166 2.28 10.02 10.27
N ALA A 167 2.29 10.23 8.94
CA ALA A 167 1.11 10.67 8.19
C ALA A 167 0.32 9.50 7.58
N VAL A 168 0.98 8.36 7.32
CA VAL A 168 0.32 7.13 6.86
C VAL A 168 -0.16 6.29 8.06
N ALA A 169 -1.12 5.40 7.86
CA ALA A 169 -1.66 4.56 8.94
C ALA A 169 -0.55 3.78 9.67
N LEU A 170 0.37 3.21 8.91
CA LEU A 170 1.59 2.57 9.41
C LEU A 170 2.67 2.64 8.33
N ALA A 171 3.78 3.30 8.60
CA ALA A 171 4.98 3.18 7.77
C ALA A 171 5.68 1.87 8.07
N THR A 172 6.04 1.12 7.02
CA THR A 172 6.77 -0.15 7.14
C THR A 172 8.13 -0.03 6.47
N PHE A 173 9.18 -0.35 7.20
CA PHE A 173 10.56 -0.24 6.73
C PHE A 173 11.09 -1.60 6.22
N PRO A 174 12.14 -1.62 5.38
CA PRO A 174 12.68 -2.87 4.82
C PRO A 174 13.25 -3.84 5.85
N ASP A 175 13.65 -3.35 7.03
CA ASP A 175 14.13 -4.15 8.17
C ASP A 175 13.00 -4.76 9.00
N GLY A 176 11.74 -4.53 8.62
CA GLY A 176 10.55 -4.99 9.33
C GLY A 176 10.12 -4.10 10.50
N SER A 177 10.86 -3.01 10.78
CA SER A 177 10.42 -2.00 11.74
C SER A 177 9.20 -1.23 11.21
N THR A 178 8.44 -0.64 12.10
CA THR A 178 7.20 0.06 11.76
C THR A 178 7.03 1.31 12.61
N LEU A 179 6.35 2.32 12.03
CA LEU A 179 6.01 3.55 12.69
C LEU A 179 4.55 3.89 12.45
N LYS A 180 3.76 3.99 13.52
CA LYS A 180 2.33 4.35 13.45
C LYS A 180 2.15 5.82 13.10
N SER A 181 0.95 6.14 12.57
CA SER A 181 0.50 7.53 12.40
C SER A 181 0.46 8.28 13.72
N LEU A 182 0.60 9.59 13.65
CA LEU A 182 0.28 10.45 14.78
C LEU A 182 -1.22 10.35 15.13
N PRO A 183 -1.56 10.55 16.42
CA PRO A 183 -2.95 10.67 16.82
C PRO A 183 -3.66 11.81 16.08
N ARG A 184 -4.94 11.64 15.78
CA ARG A 184 -5.76 12.68 15.14
C ARG A 184 -5.74 13.99 15.88
N THR A 185 -5.70 13.96 17.21
CA THR A 185 -5.60 15.15 18.06
C THR A 185 -4.39 16.03 17.77
N LEU A 186 -3.31 15.46 17.18
CA LEU A 186 -2.13 16.21 16.77
C LEU A 186 -2.18 16.59 15.28
N ILE A 187 -2.70 15.70 14.43
CA ILE A 187 -2.73 15.95 12.97
C ILE A 187 -3.86 16.90 12.57
N ASP A 188 -5.05 16.78 13.15
CA ASP A 188 -6.21 17.58 12.75
C ASP A 188 -5.97 19.12 12.92
N PRO A 189 -5.34 19.62 14.00
CA PRO A 189 -4.95 21.01 14.09
C PRO A 189 -3.97 21.44 12.99
N MET A 190 -2.95 20.61 12.70
CA MET A 190 -1.96 20.90 11.65
C MET A 190 -2.61 20.96 10.25
N LEU A 191 -3.58 20.08 9.98
CA LEU A 191 -4.36 20.11 8.74
C LEU A 191 -5.22 21.39 8.65
N ASN A 192 -5.91 21.73 9.72
CA ASN A 192 -6.74 22.93 9.77
C ASN A 192 -5.91 24.19 9.52
N GLU A 193 -4.73 24.27 10.16
CA GLU A 193 -3.79 25.36 9.92
C GLU A 193 -3.30 25.39 8.47
N SER A 194 -3.05 24.23 7.86
CA SER A 194 -2.61 24.13 6.46
C SER A 194 -3.70 24.54 5.45
N LEU A 195 -4.98 24.48 5.84
CA LEU A 195 -6.12 24.85 5.00
C LEU A 195 -6.48 26.33 5.16
N THR A 196 -5.85 27.07 6.09
CA THR A 196 -6.10 28.50 6.26
C THR A 196 -5.38 29.33 5.19
N GLU A 197 -5.97 30.45 4.79
CA GLU A 197 -5.37 31.36 3.79
C GLU A 197 -4.05 31.98 4.23
N GLU A 198 -3.73 31.90 5.51
CA GLU A 198 -2.52 32.47 6.12
C GLU A 198 -1.27 31.63 5.86
N ASN A 199 -1.39 30.38 5.37
CA ASN A 199 -0.24 29.55 5.04
C ASN A 199 -0.05 29.43 3.52
N PRO A 200 0.71 30.35 2.87
CA PRO A 200 0.87 30.40 1.42
C PRO A 200 1.57 29.16 0.83
N LEU A 201 2.25 28.34 1.65
CA LEU A 201 2.91 27.12 1.20
C LEU A 201 1.95 25.93 1.05
N LEU A 202 0.77 26.00 1.65
CA LEU A 202 -0.18 24.89 1.72
C LEU A 202 -1.58 25.27 1.23
N SER A 203 -1.89 26.56 1.07
CA SER A 203 -3.18 27.01 0.55
C SER A 203 -3.20 26.91 -0.99
N TYR A 204 -3.86 25.90 -1.52
CA TYR A 204 -4.24 25.85 -2.93
C TYR A 204 -5.47 26.74 -3.16
N ASN A 205 -5.25 28.02 -3.32
CA ASN A 205 -6.32 29.01 -3.60
C ASN A 205 -6.69 29.10 -5.08
N GLY A 206 -6.63 27.99 -5.84
CA GLY A 206 -7.02 28.01 -7.23
C GLY A 206 -6.22 28.97 -8.13
N LYS A 207 -5.15 29.57 -7.61
CA LYS A 207 -4.22 30.36 -8.40
C LYS A 207 -3.32 29.40 -9.16
N THR A 208 -3.44 29.39 -10.45
CA THR A 208 -2.48 28.74 -11.36
C THR A 208 -1.06 29.13 -10.98
N PHE A 209 -0.17 28.16 -10.88
CA PHE A 209 1.26 28.41 -10.91
C PHE A 209 1.54 29.10 -12.25
N GLU A 210 1.65 30.40 -12.24
CA GLU A 210 2.37 31.11 -13.28
C GLU A 210 3.86 30.89 -12.97
N GLY A 211 4.48 29.98 -13.75
CA GLY A 211 5.88 29.64 -13.69
C GLY A 211 6.77 30.67 -14.32
#